data_23261c135ab3c238ef6b6e74885c44e2
#
_entry.id   23261c135ab3c238ef6b6e74885c44e2
#
_cell.length_a   1.000
_cell.length_b   1.000
_cell.length_c   1.000
_cell.angle_alpha   90.00
_cell.angle_beta   90.00
_cell.angle_gamma   90.00
#
_symmetry.space_group_name_H-M   'P 1'
#
loop_
_entity.id
_entity.type
_entity.pdbx_description
1 polymer ?
#
loop_
_entity_poly.entity_id
_entity_poly.type
_entity_poly.pdbx_seq_one_letter_code
_entity_poly.pdbx_strand_id
1 'polypeptide(L)'
;MRIIYNEDLNKRIIPYVDKLIKNKKKLDKETAVLFDVFIQYLDMDTRYGTYGEQLEPCITEIIREESIRNVAHLFDGKLNKLLLYLLGDEYAGLFHTYLKIKARCPYTCGYSRRSQRSVDPTLHLNHVTDALTQFLKLRATGFNEQAILNGGRTPEEIETIKDAMSCQSWMAAQIAEGNATVIEYLQNVLTSENNANRLNQGHLQAIAASGYRPLLELEGKLLLAAKLQEGLRQAIVETMDEGCPESYLYLFSIIYDNGLQRFASVKRGIAVSTGIGEQDSSDRITNKYVELIRHFLNNQEDARKALQSKDTTKLYLALWSIGFYNTEDIQALIPQIIKEGAKYQVETLLYFLRCTQYTGMNHRISKEALEVWHNEPSVVASILPLYMNGIYLSRYGNYQEGPQLIDYFETKEEAVRHYEYLKQVYQSISAKETYSPYIFFWESAFLTRSDIVLKMAYITWMLHDSALRDDLCAYLPTLETYMRAGYIGIVLNPPTSQLQEEYVLQSLGDRSVDVRDEAYKVLSDMTLSPEQNLKVEELLRFKYSEMRINAINLLMKQPKEQLADSIRRLL
;
A
#
# COMPACT_ATOMS: atom_id res chain seq x y z
N MET A 1 22.77 -8.72 19.02
CA MET A 1 21.55 -7.94 18.76
C MET A 1 21.94 -6.54 18.31
N ARG A 2 21.66 -6.20 17.06
CA ARG A 2 21.97 -4.89 16.46
C ARG A 2 20.68 -4.11 16.30
N ILE A 3 20.29 -3.38 17.33
CA ILE A 3 19.04 -2.61 17.33
C ILE A 3 19.18 -1.34 16.49
N ILE A 4 20.39 -0.86 16.22
CA ILE A 4 20.67 0.37 15.47
C ILE A 4 22.09 0.34 14.92
N TYR A 5 22.34 1.02 13.80
CA TYR A 5 23.67 1.24 13.25
C TYR A 5 24.59 2.18 14.05
N ASN A 6 24.03 2.91 15.03
CA ASN A 6 24.80 3.78 15.90
C ASN A 6 25.33 2.95 17.10
N GLU A 7 26.64 2.70 17.15
CA GLU A 7 27.29 1.91 18.21
C GLU A 7 27.07 2.50 19.59
N ASP A 8 27.00 3.80 19.75
CA ASP A 8 26.80 4.45 21.05
C ASP A 8 25.38 4.30 21.58
N LEU A 9 24.39 4.34 20.70
CA LEU A 9 22.99 4.04 21.05
C LEU A 9 22.81 2.57 21.40
N ASN A 10 23.46 1.66 20.69
CA ASN A 10 23.44 0.22 20.99
C ASN A 10 23.98 -0.09 22.39
N LYS A 11 25.04 0.60 22.84
CA LYS A 11 25.58 0.45 24.20
C LYS A 11 24.57 0.74 25.31
N ARG A 12 23.57 1.59 25.04
CA ARG A 12 22.52 1.97 26.03
C ARG A 12 21.28 1.08 25.92
N ILE A 13 20.86 0.75 24.71
CA ILE A 13 19.64 -0.02 24.47
C ILE A 13 19.84 -1.49 24.79
N ILE A 14 20.98 -2.08 24.42
CA ILE A 14 21.28 -3.50 24.66
C ILE A 14 21.14 -3.87 26.14
N PRO A 15 21.73 -3.15 27.12
CA PRO A 15 21.58 -3.51 28.54
C PRO A 15 20.12 -3.47 29.02
N TYR A 16 19.31 -2.55 28.49
CA TYR A 16 17.88 -2.48 28.81
C TYR A 16 17.13 -3.68 28.27
N VAL A 17 17.33 -4.01 26.99
CA VAL A 17 16.69 -5.16 26.34
C VAL A 17 17.16 -6.47 26.97
N ASP A 18 18.45 -6.63 27.29
CA ASP A 18 18.98 -7.78 28.00
C ASP A 18 18.32 -7.97 29.39
N LYS A 19 18.01 -6.87 30.07
CA LYS A 19 17.25 -6.90 31.32
C LYS A 19 15.82 -7.39 31.09
N LEU A 20 15.15 -6.95 30.01
CA LEU A 20 13.84 -7.46 29.64
C LEU A 20 13.89 -8.95 29.33
N ILE A 21 14.86 -9.41 28.55
CA ILE A 21 15.05 -10.83 28.21
C ILE A 21 15.24 -11.68 29.47
N LYS A 22 16.09 -11.24 30.40
CA LYS A 22 16.32 -11.95 31.68
C LYS A 22 15.07 -12.04 32.54
N ASN A 23 14.20 -11.03 32.49
CA ASN A 23 12.97 -10.97 33.27
C ASN A 23 11.76 -11.60 32.57
N LYS A 24 11.88 -12.10 31.36
CA LYS A 24 10.80 -12.68 30.53
C LYS A 24 9.99 -13.76 31.28
N LYS A 25 10.64 -14.54 32.15
CA LYS A 25 9.98 -15.57 32.99
C LYS A 25 8.86 -15.04 33.90
N LYS A 26 8.75 -13.72 34.06
CA LYS A 26 7.66 -13.06 34.82
C LYS A 26 6.40 -12.85 33.98
N LEU A 27 6.49 -13.02 32.67
CA LEU A 27 5.37 -12.90 31.75
C LEU A 27 4.55 -14.19 31.73
N ASP A 28 3.27 -14.06 31.45
CA ASP A 28 2.45 -15.21 31.08
C ASP A 28 2.90 -15.79 29.71
N LYS A 29 2.49 -17.02 29.44
CA LYS A 29 2.95 -17.77 28.26
C LYS A 29 2.67 -17.04 26.95
N GLU A 30 1.50 -16.44 26.80
CA GLU A 30 1.06 -15.74 25.60
C GLU A 30 1.87 -14.47 25.36
N THR A 31 1.97 -13.61 26.38
CA THR A 31 2.79 -12.39 26.33
C THR A 31 4.28 -12.69 26.10
N ALA A 32 4.78 -13.82 26.63
CA ALA A 32 6.16 -14.23 26.41
C ALA A 32 6.44 -14.62 24.94
N VAL A 33 5.48 -15.24 24.25
CA VAL A 33 5.61 -15.55 22.81
C VAL A 33 5.63 -14.26 22.00
N LEU A 34 4.71 -13.33 22.26
CA LEU A 34 4.69 -12.01 21.59
C LEU A 34 5.98 -11.22 21.83
N PHE A 35 6.53 -11.29 23.05
CA PHE A 35 7.80 -10.66 23.37
C PHE A 35 8.96 -11.26 22.55
N ASP A 36 9.00 -12.57 22.36
CA ASP A 36 10.04 -13.22 21.55
C ASP A 36 9.97 -12.78 20.09
N VAL A 37 8.77 -12.71 19.53
CA VAL A 37 8.56 -12.21 18.16
C VAL A 37 9.01 -10.74 18.06
N PHE A 38 8.66 -9.91 19.05
CA PHE A 38 9.08 -8.49 19.07
C PHE A 38 10.61 -8.35 19.17
N ILE A 39 11.26 -9.16 19.97
CA ILE A 39 12.73 -9.15 20.10
C ILE A 39 13.41 -9.58 18.80
N GLN A 40 12.88 -10.58 18.09
CA GLN A 40 13.38 -10.96 16.76
C GLN A 40 13.23 -9.80 15.77
N TYR A 41 12.10 -9.11 15.80
CA TYR A 41 11.86 -7.91 14.99
C TYR A 41 12.90 -6.81 15.27
N LEU A 42 13.25 -6.56 16.53
CA LEU A 42 14.28 -5.60 16.92
C LEU A 42 15.69 -5.97 16.44
N ASP A 43 15.97 -7.25 16.29
CA ASP A 43 17.29 -7.78 15.89
C ASP A 43 17.49 -7.83 14.37
N MET A 44 16.43 -7.61 13.59
CA MET A 44 16.49 -7.62 12.12
C MET A 44 17.16 -6.36 11.57
N ASP A 45 17.97 -6.53 10.51
CA ASP A 45 18.53 -5.43 9.74
C ASP A 45 17.44 -4.79 8.86
N THR A 46 16.89 -3.70 9.32
CA THR A 46 15.70 -3.05 8.78
C THR A 46 15.85 -2.46 7.37
N ARG A 47 17.05 -2.47 6.79
CA ARG A 47 17.29 -1.84 5.47
C ARG A 47 16.77 -2.65 4.28
N TYR A 48 16.52 -3.95 4.43
CA TYR A 48 16.29 -4.86 3.29
C TYR A 48 14.97 -5.63 3.30
N GLY A 49 13.93 -5.12 3.93
CA GLY A 49 12.56 -5.52 3.64
C GLY A 49 12.02 -6.81 4.29
N THR A 50 12.78 -7.46 5.16
CA THR A 50 12.24 -8.55 6.02
C THR A 50 11.59 -8.02 7.30
N TYR A 51 11.51 -6.74 7.38
CA TYR A 51 10.98 -5.93 8.45
C TYR A 51 9.47 -6.13 8.56
N GLY A 52 9.00 -6.53 9.71
CA GLY A 52 7.57 -6.75 9.94
C GLY A 52 7.06 -8.14 9.58
N GLU A 53 7.79 -8.94 8.80
CA GLU A 53 7.34 -10.28 8.38
C GLU A 53 7.00 -11.24 9.53
N GLN A 54 7.53 -11.00 10.74
CA GLN A 54 7.22 -11.82 11.89
C GLN A 54 6.24 -11.16 12.87
N LEU A 55 6.36 -9.85 13.09
CA LEU A 55 5.51 -9.13 14.05
C LEU A 55 4.15 -8.79 13.45
N GLU A 56 4.12 -8.37 12.18
CA GLU A 56 2.90 -7.97 11.50
C GLU A 56 1.87 -9.09 11.40
N PRO A 57 2.18 -10.33 11.00
CA PRO A 57 1.22 -11.42 10.99
C PRO A 57 0.65 -11.73 12.38
N CYS A 58 1.49 -11.74 13.42
CA CYS A 58 1.02 -11.98 14.79
C CYS A 58 0.05 -10.91 15.27
N ILE A 59 0.36 -9.63 15.01
CA ILE A 59 -0.55 -8.53 15.38
C ILE A 59 -1.81 -8.56 14.53
N THR A 60 -1.72 -8.87 13.25
CA THR A 60 -2.87 -9.01 12.36
C THR A 60 -3.83 -10.10 12.83
N GLU A 61 -3.31 -11.23 13.31
CA GLU A 61 -4.13 -12.29 13.88
C GLU A 61 -4.86 -11.83 15.14
N ILE A 62 -4.17 -11.14 16.06
CA ILE A 62 -4.78 -10.56 17.27
C ILE A 62 -5.86 -9.54 16.90
N ILE A 63 -5.62 -8.69 15.91
CA ILE A 63 -6.61 -7.73 15.40
C ILE A 63 -7.89 -8.46 14.94
N ARG A 64 -7.73 -9.59 14.25
CA ARG A 64 -8.84 -10.42 13.79
C ARG A 64 -9.57 -11.10 14.95
N GLU A 65 -8.83 -11.75 15.85
CA GLU A 65 -9.40 -12.46 17.00
C GLU A 65 -10.14 -11.52 17.96
N GLU A 66 -9.58 -10.37 18.27
CA GLU A 66 -10.17 -9.37 19.18
C GLU A 66 -11.13 -8.41 18.47
N SER A 67 -11.36 -8.58 17.15
CA SER A 67 -12.22 -7.71 16.32
C SER A 67 -11.88 -6.22 16.43
N ILE A 68 -10.58 -5.91 16.50
CA ILE A 68 -10.09 -4.54 16.61
C ILE A 68 -10.32 -3.82 15.27
N ARG A 69 -11.06 -2.72 15.28
CA ARG A 69 -11.36 -1.93 14.07
C ARG A 69 -10.71 -0.56 14.04
N ASN A 70 -10.08 -0.16 15.13
CA ASN A 70 -9.46 1.16 15.26
C ASN A 70 -8.09 1.03 15.92
N VAL A 71 -7.07 1.66 15.32
CA VAL A 71 -5.70 1.64 15.82
C VAL A 71 -5.56 2.18 17.26
N ALA A 72 -6.46 3.07 17.70
CA ALA A 72 -6.48 3.56 19.08
C ALA A 72 -6.64 2.45 20.12
N HIS A 73 -7.23 1.33 19.75
CA HIS A 73 -7.51 0.18 20.62
C HIS A 73 -6.54 -1.00 20.40
N LEU A 74 -5.52 -0.82 19.57
CA LEU A 74 -4.61 -1.90 19.19
C LEU A 74 -3.92 -2.56 20.39
N PHE A 75 -3.62 -1.79 21.43
CA PHE A 75 -2.92 -2.26 22.63
C PHE A 75 -3.81 -2.28 23.89
N ASP A 76 -5.13 -2.34 23.74
CA ASP A 76 -6.03 -2.41 24.89
C ASP A 76 -6.15 -3.84 25.46
N GLY A 77 -6.13 -4.86 24.61
CA GLY A 77 -6.31 -6.27 24.98
C GLY A 77 -5.01 -7.01 25.32
N LYS A 78 -4.77 -8.10 24.61
CA LYS A 78 -3.60 -8.99 24.80
C LYS A 78 -2.26 -8.26 24.69
N LEU A 79 -2.17 -7.29 23.79
CA LEU A 79 -0.94 -6.53 23.55
C LEU A 79 -0.64 -5.50 24.66
N ASN A 80 -1.59 -5.16 25.51
CA ASN A 80 -1.35 -4.19 26.59
C ASN A 80 -0.27 -4.66 27.58
N LYS A 81 -0.27 -5.94 27.95
CA LYS A 81 0.75 -6.50 28.85
C LYS A 81 2.14 -6.43 28.24
N LEU A 82 2.25 -6.67 26.93
CA LEU A 82 3.50 -6.53 26.20
C LEU A 82 3.97 -5.07 26.22
N LEU A 83 3.07 -4.14 25.94
CA LEU A 83 3.36 -2.70 25.92
C LEU A 83 3.88 -2.20 27.27
N LEU A 84 3.17 -2.53 28.36
CA LEU A 84 3.57 -2.18 29.72
C LEU A 84 4.93 -2.81 30.11
N TYR A 85 5.18 -4.04 29.68
CA TYR A 85 6.45 -4.71 29.93
C TYR A 85 7.62 -4.05 29.21
N LEU A 86 7.41 -3.65 27.94
CA LEU A 86 8.44 -2.99 27.13
C LEU A 86 8.74 -1.57 27.59
N LEU A 87 7.72 -0.78 27.88
CA LEU A 87 7.83 0.66 28.05
C LEU A 87 7.70 1.13 29.52
N GLY A 88 7.03 0.34 30.36
CA GLY A 88 6.59 0.81 31.69
C GLY A 88 5.38 1.75 31.58
N ASP A 89 4.73 2.07 32.71
CA ASP A 89 3.43 2.73 32.76
C ASP A 89 3.42 4.12 32.06
N GLU A 90 4.43 4.93 32.32
CA GLU A 90 4.52 6.30 31.78
C GLU A 90 4.60 6.33 30.26
N TYR A 91 5.60 5.63 29.69
CA TYR A 91 5.79 5.58 28.24
C TYR A 91 4.70 4.79 27.52
N ALA A 92 4.11 3.78 28.18
CA ALA A 92 2.95 3.09 27.66
C ALA A 92 1.73 4.03 27.55
N GLY A 93 1.50 4.89 28.56
CA GLY A 93 0.47 5.90 28.54
C GLY A 93 0.64 6.89 27.38
N LEU A 94 1.86 7.41 27.19
CA LEU A 94 2.18 8.27 26.04
C LEU A 94 1.99 7.55 24.70
N PHE A 95 2.34 6.27 24.63
CA PHE A 95 2.13 5.49 23.41
C PHE A 95 0.64 5.29 23.10
N HIS A 96 -0.19 5.07 24.10
CA HIS A 96 -1.67 5.07 23.93
C HIS A 96 -2.19 6.41 23.42
N THR A 97 -1.65 7.53 23.93
CA THR A 97 -2.00 8.85 23.42
C THR A 97 -1.60 9.02 21.96
N TYR A 98 -0.41 8.54 21.57
CA TYR A 98 0.00 8.51 20.17
C TYR A 98 -0.97 7.68 19.30
N LEU A 99 -1.39 6.51 19.75
CA LEU A 99 -2.34 5.68 18.99
C LEU A 99 -3.69 6.38 18.77
N LYS A 100 -4.18 7.11 19.77
CA LYS A 100 -5.39 7.96 19.64
C LYS A 100 -5.22 9.07 18.63
N ILE A 101 -4.04 9.70 18.60
CA ILE A 101 -3.68 10.69 17.58
C ILE A 101 -3.66 10.03 16.20
N LYS A 102 -2.96 8.88 16.07
CA LYS A 102 -2.82 8.17 14.81
C LYS A 102 -4.17 7.72 14.23
N ALA A 103 -5.11 7.34 15.07
CA ALA A 103 -6.47 6.98 14.65
C ALA A 103 -7.24 8.14 13.99
N ARG A 104 -6.87 9.39 14.28
CA ARG A 104 -7.48 10.60 13.71
C ARG A 104 -6.77 11.12 12.47
N CYS A 105 -5.53 10.71 12.25
CA CYS A 105 -4.73 11.13 11.11
C CYS A 105 -4.95 10.18 9.92
N PRO A 106 -4.86 10.68 8.68
CA PRO A 106 -4.91 9.81 7.51
C PRO A 106 -3.67 8.90 7.48
N TYR A 107 -3.85 7.73 6.86
CA TYR A 107 -2.72 6.90 6.48
C TYR A 107 -2.06 7.48 5.22
N THR A 108 -0.75 7.63 5.21
CA THR A 108 0.02 8.05 4.04
C THR A 108 0.78 6.88 3.44
N CYS A 109 0.56 6.64 2.16
CA CYS A 109 1.26 5.59 1.43
C CYS A 109 2.62 6.12 0.92
N GLY A 110 3.73 5.47 1.30
CA GLY A 110 5.09 5.98 1.19
C GLY A 110 5.57 6.42 -0.19
N TYR A 111 5.06 5.83 -1.28
CA TYR A 111 5.52 6.16 -2.64
C TYR A 111 4.61 7.12 -3.40
N SER A 112 3.33 7.14 -3.11
CA SER A 112 2.37 7.96 -3.84
C SER A 112 1.93 9.20 -3.09
N ARG A 113 2.34 9.39 -1.84
CA ARG A 113 1.92 10.47 -0.93
C ARG A 113 0.43 10.77 -1.03
N ARG A 114 -0.38 9.70 -1.08
CA ARG A 114 -1.83 9.81 -1.12
C ARG A 114 -2.38 9.60 0.26
N SER A 115 -3.20 10.52 0.70
CA SER A 115 -3.89 10.40 1.99
C SER A 115 -4.89 9.27 1.96
N GLN A 116 -4.86 8.47 3.01
CA GLN A 116 -5.89 7.50 3.30
C GLN A 116 -6.48 7.78 4.67
N ARG A 117 -7.77 8.01 4.73
CA ARG A 117 -8.49 8.03 5.98
C ARG A 117 -9.12 6.68 6.20
N SER A 118 -8.58 5.92 7.14
CA SER A 118 -9.09 4.61 7.46
C SER A 118 -9.05 4.37 8.96
N VAL A 119 -10.04 3.66 9.44
CA VAL A 119 -10.08 3.12 10.80
C VAL A 119 -9.53 1.70 10.87
N ASP A 120 -9.03 1.16 9.75
CA ASP A 120 -8.41 -0.16 9.71
C ASP A 120 -7.03 -0.13 10.38
N PRO A 121 -6.84 -0.77 11.53
CA PRO A 121 -5.57 -0.75 12.25
C PRO A 121 -4.42 -1.40 11.49
N THR A 122 -4.69 -2.32 10.56
CA THR A 122 -3.64 -3.02 9.79
C THR A 122 -2.87 -2.08 8.90
N LEU A 123 -3.49 -1.02 8.41
CA LEU A 123 -2.85 -0.01 7.57
C LEU A 123 -1.81 0.83 8.29
N HIS A 124 -1.93 0.94 9.60
CA HIS A 124 -1.03 1.71 10.44
C HIS A 124 0.07 0.86 11.08
N LEU A 125 0.06 -0.46 10.89
CA LEU A 125 0.96 -1.38 11.61
C LEU A 125 2.43 -1.01 11.50
N ASN A 126 2.94 -0.75 10.29
CA ASN A 126 4.34 -0.39 10.12
C ASN A 126 4.70 0.89 10.89
N HIS A 127 3.85 1.91 10.83
CA HIS A 127 4.06 3.15 11.57
C HIS A 127 3.97 2.94 13.09
N VAL A 128 3.07 2.07 13.54
CA VAL A 128 2.91 1.74 14.96
C VAL A 128 4.11 0.96 15.49
N THR A 129 4.60 -0.02 14.74
CA THR A 129 5.78 -0.82 15.14
C THR A 129 7.06 0.00 15.14
N ASP A 130 7.22 0.91 14.19
CA ASP A 130 8.32 1.87 14.15
C ASP A 130 8.26 2.81 15.36
N ALA A 131 7.09 3.37 15.65
CA ALA A 131 6.88 4.23 16.80
C ALA A 131 7.17 3.48 18.11
N LEU A 132 6.70 2.23 18.26
CA LEU A 132 6.97 1.40 19.44
C LEU A 132 8.47 1.19 19.64
N THR A 133 9.21 0.93 18.57
CA THR A 133 10.67 0.80 18.61
C THR A 133 11.34 2.10 19.05
N GLN A 134 10.89 3.25 18.56
CA GLN A 134 11.41 4.56 18.96
C GLN A 134 11.11 4.87 20.43
N PHE A 135 9.89 4.59 20.90
CA PHE A 135 9.54 4.74 22.32
C PHE A 135 10.40 3.85 23.22
N LEU A 136 10.67 2.61 22.80
CA LEU A 136 11.58 1.70 23.52
C LEU A 136 12.99 2.28 23.62
N LYS A 137 13.51 2.88 22.56
CA LYS A 137 14.82 3.56 22.55
C LYS A 137 14.86 4.70 23.55
N LEU A 138 13.87 5.59 23.53
CA LEU A 138 13.79 6.70 24.48
C LEU A 138 13.70 6.21 25.93
N ARG A 139 12.90 5.17 26.19
CA ARG A 139 12.78 4.54 27.50
C ARG A 139 14.11 3.93 27.97
N ALA A 140 14.83 3.25 27.07
CA ALA A 140 16.10 2.59 27.37
C ALA A 140 17.23 3.60 27.68
N THR A 141 17.23 4.76 27.02
CA THR A 141 18.25 5.81 27.23
C THR A 141 18.05 6.58 28.55
N GLY A 142 16.88 6.44 29.20
CA GLY A 142 16.58 7.22 30.41
C GLY A 142 16.49 8.71 30.14
N PHE A 143 15.91 9.08 28.99
CA PHE A 143 15.78 10.46 28.55
C PHE A 143 15.18 11.37 29.62
N ASN A 144 15.82 12.52 29.85
CA ASN A 144 15.37 13.55 30.78
C ASN A 144 14.87 14.78 30.01
N GLU A 145 13.57 15.04 30.08
CA GLU A 145 12.92 16.13 29.36
C GLU A 145 13.45 17.51 29.75
N GLN A 146 13.84 17.71 31.00
CA GLN A 146 14.38 18.99 31.46
C GLN A 146 15.68 19.37 30.74
N ALA A 147 16.42 18.40 30.22
CA ALA A 147 17.60 18.65 29.42
C ALA A 147 17.29 19.37 28.11
N ILE A 148 16.06 19.25 27.56
CA ILE A 148 15.64 19.89 26.31
C ILE A 148 15.81 21.42 26.40
N LEU A 149 15.27 22.03 27.44
CA LEU A 149 15.32 23.49 27.62
C LEU A 149 16.74 24.00 27.89
N ASN A 150 17.56 23.18 28.52
CA ASN A 150 18.95 23.53 28.83
C ASN A 150 19.91 23.26 27.65
N GLY A 151 19.45 22.66 26.57
CA GLY A 151 20.23 22.29 25.37
C GLY A 151 21.20 21.14 25.56
N GLY A 152 21.13 20.42 26.67
CA GLY A 152 22.06 19.34 27.06
C GLY A 152 23.40 19.88 27.57
N ARG A 153 23.94 19.27 28.62
CA ARG A 153 25.24 19.63 29.22
C ARG A 153 26.35 18.65 28.85
N THR A 154 25.98 17.43 28.54
CA THR A 154 26.92 16.40 28.11
C THR A 154 26.67 16.00 26.66
N PRO A 155 27.68 15.45 25.94
CA PRO A 155 27.48 14.92 24.59
C PRO A 155 26.35 13.87 24.54
N GLU A 156 26.18 13.10 25.58
CA GLU A 156 25.16 12.08 25.72
C GLU A 156 23.76 12.66 25.88
N GLU A 157 23.58 13.70 26.69
CA GLU A 157 22.31 14.43 26.80
C GLU A 157 21.94 15.08 25.47
N ILE A 158 22.90 15.69 24.76
CA ILE A 158 22.68 16.29 23.45
C ILE A 158 22.19 15.27 22.44
N GLU A 159 22.80 14.08 22.38
CA GLU A 159 22.39 13.02 21.47
C GLU A 159 21.00 12.47 21.82
N THR A 160 20.72 12.28 23.10
CA THR A 160 19.39 11.84 23.57
C THR A 160 18.30 12.85 23.25
N ILE A 161 18.60 14.16 23.37
CA ILE A 161 17.67 15.24 22.97
C ILE A 161 17.41 15.19 21.46
N LYS A 162 18.45 15.01 20.64
CA LYS A 162 18.27 14.88 19.18
C LYS A 162 17.38 13.69 18.83
N ASP A 163 17.59 12.55 19.47
CA ASP A 163 16.76 11.37 19.25
C ASP A 163 15.30 11.62 19.63
N ALA A 164 15.04 12.22 20.80
CA ALA A 164 13.69 12.56 21.21
C ALA A 164 13.04 13.59 20.26
N MET A 165 13.78 14.63 19.88
CA MET A 165 13.30 15.68 18.97
C MET A 165 13.24 15.25 17.49
N SER A 166 13.70 14.08 17.16
CA SER A 166 13.48 13.42 15.85
C SER A 166 12.31 12.44 15.87
N CYS A 167 11.83 12.05 17.06
CA CYS A 167 10.75 11.11 17.23
C CYS A 167 9.38 11.82 17.13
N GLN A 168 8.85 11.91 15.92
CA GLN A 168 7.55 12.52 15.64
C GLN A 168 6.43 11.98 16.52
N SER A 169 6.34 10.66 16.68
CA SER A 169 5.27 10.01 17.44
C SER A 169 5.30 10.36 18.92
N TRP A 170 6.50 10.41 19.51
CA TRP A 170 6.68 10.81 20.91
C TRP A 170 6.37 12.29 21.11
N MET A 171 6.88 13.18 20.24
CA MET A 171 6.58 14.62 20.33
C MET A 171 5.08 14.87 20.19
N ALA A 172 4.39 14.23 19.25
CA ALA A 172 2.95 14.40 19.08
C ALA A 172 2.17 14.00 20.34
N ALA A 173 2.55 12.91 20.98
CA ALA A 173 1.95 12.48 22.25
C ALA A 173 2.21 13.49 23.38
N GLN A 174 3.44 13.96 23.52
CA GLN A 174 3.82 14.97 24.52
C GLN A 174 3.07 16.30 24.33
N ILE A 175 2.92 16.77 23.11
CA ILE A 175 2.13 17.98 22.80
C ILE A 175 0.67 17.76 23.20
N ALA A 176 0.09 16.60 22.88
CA ALA A 176 -1.31 16.31 23.19
C ALA A 176 -1.56 16.18 24.69
N GLU A 177 -0.59 15.69 25.47
CA GLU A 177 -0.62 15.64 26.95
C GLU A 177 -0.32 17.02 27.58
N GLY A 178 0.01 18.03 26.78
CA GLY A 178 0.27 19.39 27.27
C GLY A 178 1.64 19.56 27.93
N ASN A 179 2.65 18.75 27.55
CA ASN A 179 3.99 18.86 28.11
C ASN A 179 4.61 20.24 27.81
N ALA A 180 4.70 21.08 28.84
CA ALA A 180 5.17 22.46 28.72
C ALA A 180 6.59 22.57 28.16
N THR A 181 7.49 21.63 28.52
CA THR A 181 8.89 21.62 28.09
C THR A 181 9.01 21.39 26.56
N VAL A 182 8.27 20.42 26.04
CA VAL A 182 8.26 20.10 24.61
C VAL A 182 7.58 21.22 23.81
N ILE A 183 6.47 21.76 24.33
CA ILE A 183 5.75 22.88 23.72
C ILE A 183 6.64 24.11 23.63
N GLU A 184 7.31 24.48 24.71
CA GLU A 184 8.22 25.63 24.76
C GLU A 184 9.42 25.46 23.81
N TYR A 185 9.98 24.26 23.75
CA TYR A 185 11.03 23.95 22.77
C TYR A 185 10.55 24.20 21.33
N LEU A 186 9.39 23.68 20.95
CA LEU A 186 8.84 23.86 19.61
C LEU A 186 8.47 25.31 19.31
N GLN A 187 7.93 26.04 20.29
CA GLN A 187 7.70 27.48 20.16
C GLN A 187 9.00 28.23 19.86
N ASN A 188 10.07 27.90 20.59
CA ASN A 188 11.39 28.52 20.39
C ASN A 188 11.97 28.18 19.01
N VAL A 189 11.79 26.91 18.52
CA VAL A 189 12.24 26.51 17.18
C VAL A 189 11.47 27.24 16.08
N LEU A 190 10.16 27.45 16.25
CA LEU A 190 9.31 28.12 15.26
C LEU A 190 9.50 29.64 15.20
N THR A 191 9.90 30.27 16.31
CA THR A 191 9.92 31.75 16.44
C THR A 191 11.32 32.36 16.44
N SER A 192 12.37 31.58 16.71
CA SER A 192 13.73 32.11 16.85
C SER A 192 14.50 32.07 15.54
N GLU A 193 15.00 33.24 15.11
CA GLU A 193 15.88 33.34 13.92
C GLU A 193 17.13 32.46 14.04
N ASN A 194 17.68 32.30 15.23
CA ASN A 194 18.87 31.49 15.50
C ASN A 194 18.58 29.96 15.47
N ASN A 195 17.33 29.57 15.54
CA ASN A 195 16.91 28.15 15.58
C ASN A 195 16.34 27.66 14.25
N ALA A 196 16.30 28.47 13.20
CA ALA A 196 15.76 28.09 11.89
C ALA A 196 16.39 26.80 11.33
N ASN A 197 17.68 26.57 11.61
CA ASN A 197 18.39 25.35 11.21
C ASN A 197 18.03 24.10 12.05
N ARG A 198 17.27 24.25 13.12
CA ARG A 198 16.81 23.14 13.97
C ARG A 198 15.42 22.65 13.59
N LEU A 199 14.67 23.45 12.84
CA LEU A 199 13.35 23.05 12.35
C LEU A 199 13.53 21.90 11.34
N ASN A 200 12.83 20.80 11.57
CA ASN A 200 12.80 19.66 10.67
C ASN A 200 11.35 19.25 10.37
N GLN A 201 11.18 18.36 9.41
CA GLN A 201 9.86 17.88 9.01
C GLN A 201 9.13 17.16 10.15
N GLY A 202 9.85 16.41 11.00
CA GLY A 202 9.25 15.71 12.15
C GLY A 202 8.60 16.66 13.17
N HIS A 203 9.15 17.86 13.36
CA HIS A 203 8.52 18.89 14.21
C HIS A 203 7.17 19.33 13.64
N LEU A 204 7.11 19.67 12.34
CA LEU A 204 5.89 20.08 11.64
C LEU A 204 4.85 18.96 11.65
N GLN A 205 5.27 17.73 11.39
CA GLN A 205 4.39 16.56 11.43
C GLN A 205 3.83 16.29 12.83
N ALA A 206 4.64 16.43 13.88
CA ALA A 206 4.18 16.27 15.26
C ALA A 206 3.15 17.35 15.65
N ILE A 207 3.36 18.58 15.24
CA ILE A 207 2.42 19.69 15.45
C ILE A 207 1.11 19.43 14.70
N ALA A 208 1.20 19.09 13.41
CA ALA A 208 0.04 18.80 12.59
C ALA A 208 -0.76 17.58 13.10
N ALA A 209 -0.08 16.52 13.53
CA ALA A 209 -0.72 15.34 14.10
C ALA A 209 -1.42 15.62 15.42
N SER A 210 -0.79 16.38 16.31
CA SER A 210 -1.35 16.71 17.63
C SER A 210 -2.60 17.59 17.57
N GLY A 211 -2.68 18.48 16.59
CA GLY A 211 -3.77 19.47 16.48
C GLY A 211 -3.70 20.60 17.51
N TYR A 212 -2.55 20.77 18.20
CA TYR A 212 -2.42 21.76 19.25
C TYR A 212 -2.40 23.20 18.70
N ARG A 213 -3.50 23.90 18.91
CA ARG A 213 -3.80 25.20 18.30
C ARG A 213 -2.70 26.25 18.44
N PRO A 214 -2.08 26.49 19.62
CA PRO A 214 -1.06 27.51 19.74
C PRO A 214 0.18 27.27 18.86
N LEU A 215 0.62 26.03 18.68
CA LEU A 215 1.74 25.69 17.79
C LEU A 215 1.34 25.80 16.32
N LEU A 216 0.11 25.38 15.96
CA LEU A 216 -0.41 25.56 14.61
C LEU A 216 -0.51 27.04 14.20
N GLU A 217 -0.82 27.93 15.14
CA GLU A 217 -0.84 29.39 14.89
C GLU A 217 0.55 29.92 14.56
N LEU A 218 1.58 29.41 15.21
CA LEU A 218 2.98 29.76 14.89
C LEU A 218 3.38 29.19 13.53
N GLU A 219 3.02 27.95 13.25
CA GLU A 219 3.25 27.31 11.94
C GLU A 219 2.53 28.07 10.81
N GLY A 220 1.30 28.51 11.03
CA GLY A 220 0.56 29.36 10.10
C GLY A 220 1.22 30.70 9.85
N LYS A 221 1.76 31.37 10.89
CA LYS A 221 2.55 32.60 10.74
C LYS A 221 3.82 32.35 9.94
N LEU A 222 4.49 31.22 10.18
CA LEU A 222 5.68 30.81 9.45
C LEU A 222 5.36 30.56 7.96
N LEU A 223 4.24 29.90 7.65
CA LEU A 223 3.74 29.71 6.28
C LEU A 223 3.52 31.05 5.56
N LEU A 224 2.92 32.03 6.23
CA LEU A 224 2.71 33.37 5.67
C LEU A 224 4.02 34.12 5.44
N ALA A 225 5.01 33.94 6.31
CA ALA A 225 6.34 34.57 6.21
C ALA A 225 7.19 33.93 5.11
N ALA A 226 6.97 32.66 4.76
CA ALA A 226 7.76 31.88 3.81
C ALA A 226 7.57 32.28 2.33
N LYS A 227 7.36 33.56 2.01
CA LYS A 227 7.05 34.05 0.65
C LYS A 227 8.12 33.70 -0.39
N LEU A 228 9.40 33.76 0.01
CA LEU A 228 10.55 33.48 -0.85
C LEU A 228 11.23 32.13 -0.54
N GLN A 229 10.71 31.37 0.43
CA GLN A 229 11.25 30.09 0.88
C GLN A 229 10.34 28.96 0.42
N GLU A 230 10.48 28.55 -0.84
CA GLU A 230 9.63 27.52 -1.43
C GLU A 230 9.71 26.19 -0.67
N GLY A 231 10.92 25.74 -0.29
CA GLY A 231 11.12 24.50 0.45
C GLY A 231 10.43 24.48 1.82
N LEU A 232 10.49 25.59 2.57
CA LEU A 232 9.80 25.69 3.85
C LEU A 232 8.27 25.69 3.66
N ARG A 233 7.77 26.44 2.69
CA ARG A 233 6.35 26.47 2.35
C ARG A 233 5.84 25.09 1.94
N GLN A 234 6.62 24.37 1.11
CA GLN A 234 6.30 23.01 0.71
C GLN A 234 6.26 22.07 1.91
N ALA A 235 7.26 22.12 2.79
CA ALA A 235 7.33 21.27 3.99
C ALA A 235 6.11 21.46 4.89
N ILE A 236 5.68 22.71 5.12
CA ILE A 236 4.50 23.01 5.94
C ILE A 236 3.22 22.47 5.28
N VAL A 237 3.04 22.70 3.98
CA VAL A 237 1.83 22.27 3.26
C VAL A 237 1.75 20.76 3.14
N GLU A 238 2.87 20.08 2.97
CA GLU A 238 2.90 18.61 2.93
C GLU A 238 2.47 17.96 4.25
N THR A 239 2.71 18.62 5.39
CA THR A 239 2.28 18.10 6.71
C THR A 239 0.76 18.15 6.91
N MET A 240 0.03 18.95 6.13
CA MET A 240 -1.44 18.95 6.16
C MET A 240 -2.03 17.58 5.82
N ASP A 241 -1.36 16.86 4.93
CA ASP A 241 -1.78 15.53 4.48
C ASP A 241 -1.66 14.46 5.58
N GLU A 242 -0.71 14.65 6.48
CA GLU A 242 -0.42 13.73 7.59
C GLU A 242 -1.05 14.19 8.92
N GLY A 243 -1.62 15.39 8.94
CA GLY A 243 -2.19 16.01 10.12
C GLY A 243 -3.60 15.51 10.48
N CYS A 244 -4.02 15.84 11.71
CA CYS A 244 -5.40 15.63 12.11
C CYS A 244 -6.35 16.61 11.38
N PRO A 245 -7.67 16.35 11.35
CA PRO A 245 -8.63 17.21 10.65
C PRO A 245 -8.57 18.69 11.03
N GLU A 246 -8.39 19.00 12.30
CA GLU A 246 -8.34 20.38 12.79
C GLU A 246 -7.12 21.14 12.25
N SER A 247 -5.96 20.47 12.16
CA SER A 247 -4.74 21.04 11.58
C SER A 247 -4.91 21.33 10.11
N TYR A 248 -5.48 20.38 9.37
CA TYR A 248 -5.79 20.55 7.96
C TYR A 248 -6.69 21.76 7.72
N LEU A 249 -7.83 21.82 8.41
CA LEU A 249 -8.80 22.91 8.28
C LEU A 249 -8.18 24.28 8.59
N TYR A 250 -7.34 24.33 9.62
CA TYR A 250 -6.68 25.57 10.00
C TYR A 250 -5.68 26.04 8.95
N LEU A 251 -4.75 25.21 8.54
CA LEU A 251 -3.74 25.55 7.54
C LEU A 251 -4.37 25.82 6.17
N PHE A 252 -5.39 25.03 5.80
CA PHE A 252 -6.13 25.24 4.57
C PHE A 252 -6.85 26.61 4.55
N SER A 253 -7.44 27.05 5.68
CA SER A 253 -8.06 28.38 5.74
C SER A 253 -7.04 29.49 5.60
N ILE A 254 -5.83 29.36 6.18
CA ILE A 254 -4.73 30.31 5.96
C ILE A 254 -4.34 30.38 4.48
N ILE A 255 -4.21 29.23 3.83
CA ILE A 255 -3.88 29.14 2.40
C ILE A 255 -4.92 29.88 1.57
N TYR A 256 -6.20 29.57 1.80
CA TYR A 256 -7.30 30.17 1.04
C TYR A 256 -7.44 31.66 1.28
N ASP A 257 -7.51 32.09 2.54
CA ASP A 257 -7.76 33.48 2.92
C ASP A 257 -6.62 34.43 2.48
N ASN A 258 -5.41 33.91 2.29
CA ASN A 258 -4.24 34.67 1.85
C ASN A 258 -3.85 34.41 0.38
N GLY A 259 -4.65 33.66 -0.37
CA GLY A 259 -4.41 33.38 -1.79
C GLY A 259 -3.09 32.63 -2.04
N LEU A 260 -2.63 31.79 -1.09
CA LEU A 260 -1.37 31.07 -1.22
C LEU A 260 -1.42 29.95 -2.27
N GLN A 261 -2.61 29.53 -2.69
CA GLN A 261 -2.80 28.57 -3.78
C GLN A 261 -2.25 29.05 -5.15
N ARG A 262 -1.81 30.32 -5.26
CA ARG A 262 -1.06 30.80 -6.42
C ARG A 262 0.34 30.17 -6.56
N PHE A 263 0.89 29.64 -5.49
CA PHE A 263 2.20 29.00 -5.49
C PHE A 263 2.11 27.51 -5.90
N ALA A 264 3.00 27.08 -6.80
CA ALA A 264 3.01 25.70 -7.31
C ALA A 264 3.18 24.67 -6.19
N SER A 265 4.05 24.93 -5.19
CA SER A 265 4.23 24.04 -4.02
C SER A 265 2.96 23.83 -3.22
N VAL A 266 2.15 24.89 -3.05
CA VAL A 266 0.85 24.81 -2.35
C VAL A 266 -0.15 24.02 -3.16
N LYS A 267 -0.23 24.27 -4.47
CA LYS A 267 -1.10 23.49 -5.36
C LYS A 267 -0.77 22.02 -5.33
N ARG A 268 0.52 21.64 -5.37
CA ARG A 268 0.96 20.24 -5.25
C ARG A 268 0.51 19.62 -3.93
N GLY A 269 0.68 20.31 -2.80
CA GLY A 269 0.21 19.83 -1.51
C GLY A 269 -1.30 19.61 -1.46
N ILE A 270 -2.10 20.53 -2.01
CA ILE A 270 -3.56 20.37 -2.13
C ILE A 270 -3.91 19.17 -3.02
N ALA A 271 -3.20 19.00 -4.14
CA ALA A 271 -3.42 17.86 -5.02
C ALA A 271 -3.16 16.53 -4.30
N VAL A 272 -2.04 16.43 -3.58
CA VAL A 272 -1.69 15.24 -2.79
C VAL A 272 -2.75 14.95 -1.74
N SER A 273 -3.14 15.96 -0.95
CA SER A 273 -4.15 15.79 0.11
C SER A 273 -5.54 15.39 -0.40
N THR A 274 -5.86 15.73 -1.63
CA THR A 274 -7.10 15.30 -2.29
C THR A 274 -6.94 14.04 -3.17
N GLY A 275 -5.74 13.44 -3.22
CA GLY A 275 -5.49 12.16 -3.88
C GLY A 275 -5.26 12.24 -5.39
N ILE A 276 -5.12 13.42 -5.99
CA ILE A 276 -5.00 13.55 -7.46
C ILE A 276 -3.58 13.49 -8.02
N GLY A 277 -2.57 13.17 -7.19
CA GLY A 277 -1.19 12.95 -7.63
C GLY A 277 -0.29 14.19 -7.65
N GLU A 278 1.02 13.96 -7.74
CA GLU A 278 2.05 14.95 -7.41
C GLU A 278 2.62 15.73 -8.61
N GLN A 279 2.83 15.11 -9.77
CA GLN A 279 3.75 15.69 -10.76
C GLN A 279 3.14 16.77 -11.66
N ASP A 280 1.95 16.63 -12.18
CA ASP A 280 1.37 17.59 -13.14
C ASP A 280 0.10 18.26 -12.61
N SER A 281 -0.11 18.18 -11.32
CA SER A 281 -1.35 18.60 -10.67
C SER A 281 -1.46 20.10 -10.44
N SER A 282 -0.34 20.84 -10.47
CA SER A 282 -0.35 22.28 -10.15
C SER A 282 -1.27 23.09 -11.08
N ASP A 283 -1.34 22.73 -12.35
CA ASP A 283 -2.17 23.44 -13.33
C ASP A 283 -3.66 23.11 -13.21
N ARG A 284 -3.99 22.01 -12.55
CA ARG A 284 -5.36 21.50 -12.38
C ARG A 284 -6.02 22.01 -11.11
N ILE A 285 -5.22 22.41 -10.12
CA ILE A 285 -5.72 23.05 -8.91
C ILE A 285 -6.06 24.49 -9.21
N THR A 286 -7.27 24.69 -9.72
CA THR A 286 -7.83 26.01 -10.02
C THR A 286 -8.39 26.66 -8.75
N ASN A 287 -8.64 27.97 -8.79
CA ASN A 287 -9.33 28.65 -7.70
C ASN A 287 -10.71 28.02 -7.43
N LYS A 288 -11.44 27.65 -8.47
CA LYS A 288 -12.74 26.95 -8.34
C LYS A 288 -12.60 25.62 -7.58
N TYR A 289 -11.52 24.86 -7.84
CA TYR A 289 -11.25 23.62 -7.12
C TYR A 289 -11.04 23.87 -5.62
N VAL A 290 -10.23 24.88 -5.28
CA VAL A 290 -9.96 25.25 -3.89
C VAL A 290 -11.22 25.78 -3.18
N GLU A 291 -12.04 26.57 -3.88
CA GLU A 291 -13.32 27.04 -3.37
C GLU A 291 -14.30 25.89 -3.09
N LEU A 292 -14.35 24.88 -3.95
CA LEU A 292 -15.18 23.70 -3.73
C LEU A 292 -14.74 22.91 -2.50
N ILE A 293 -13.43 22.72 -2.28
CA ILE A 293 -12.90 22.10 -1.07
C ILE A 293 -13.38 22.87 0.16
N ARG A 294 -13.16 24.19 0.19
CA ARG A 294 -13.59 25.03 1.30
C ARG A 294 -15.09 24.94 1.54
N HIS A 295 -15.88 25.04 0.47
CA HIS A 295 -17.32 25.01 0.56
C HIS A 295 -17.83 23.69 1.15
N PHE A 296 -17.36 22.57 0.64
CA PHE A 296 -17.80 21.25 1.08
C PHE A 296 -17.29 20.88 2.48
N LEU A 297 -16.08 21.29 2.85
CA LEU A 297 -15.59 21.09 4.22
C LEU A 297 -16.41 21.87 5.25
N ASN A 298 -16.93 23.04 4.89
CA ASN A 298 -17.78 23.85 5.76
C ASN A 298 -19.29 23.51 5.67
N ASN A 299 -19.72 22.83 4.60
CA ASN A 299 -21.12 22.52 4.36
C ASN A 299 -21.29 21.07 3.83
N GLN A 300 -21.37 20.12 4.74
CA GLN A 300 -21.50 18.72 4.43
C GLN A 300 -22.85 18.36 3.77
N GLU A 301 -23.90 19.15 4.01
CA GLU A 301 -25.19 18.95 3.34
C GLU A 301 -25.08 19.23 1.84
N ASP A 302 -24.39 20.29 1.44
CA ASP A 302 -24.15 20.61 0.04
C ASP A 302 -23.19 19.62 -0.62
N ALA A 303 -22.20 19.08 0.13
CA ALA A 303 -21.39 17.96 -0.34
C ALA A 303 -22.26 16.74 -0.66
N ARG A 304 -23.22 16.38 0.20
CA ARG A 304 -24.17 15.28 -0.05
C ARG A 304 -25.07 15.53 -1.26
N LYS A 305 -25.57 16.76 -1.45
CA LYS A 305 -26.33 17.14 -2.65
C LYS A 305 -25.48 17.04 -3.92
N ALA A 306 -24.18 17.37 -3.83
CA ALA A 306 -23.25 17.32 -4.95
C ALA A 306 -22.93 15.90 -5.43
N LEU A 307 -23.28 14.85 -4.67
CA LEU A 307 -23.20 13.44 -5.13
C LEU A 307 -24.11 13.17 -6.35
N GLN A 308 -25.10 14.01 -6.61
CA GLN A 308 -25.95 13.93 -7.80
C GLN A 308 -25.45 14.82 -8.96
N SER A 309 -24.31 15.48 -8.78
CA SER A 309 -23.77 16.38 -9.81
C SER A 309 -23.21 15.62 -11.00
N LYS A 310 -23.53 16.09 -12.21
CA LYS A 310 -22.87 15.63 -13.44
C LYS A 310 -21.46 16.21 -13.61
N ASP A 311 -21.10 17.25 -12.85
CA ASP A 311 -19.72 17.75 -12.75
C ASP A 311 -18.91 16.77 -11.88
N THR A 312 -18.09 15.95 -12.53
CA THR A 312 -17.29 14.90 -11.88
C THR A 312 -16.27 15.47 -10.89
N THR A 313 -15.78 16.70 -11.09
CA THR A 313 -14.93 17.39 -10.11
C THR A 313 -15.71 17.68 -8.81
N LYS A 314 -16.93 18.19 -8.94
CA LYS A 314 -17.81 18.39 -7.79
C LYS A 314 -18.10 17.08 -7.07
N LEU A 315 -18.45 16.04 -7.83
CA LEU A 315 -18.74 14.72 -7.28
C LEU A 315 -17.54 14.14 -6.55
N TYR A 316 -16.34 14.19 -7.14
CA TYR A 316 -15.11 13.71 -6.52
C TYR A 316 -14.81 14.43 -5.20
N LEU A 317 -14.84 15.77 -5.21
CA LEU A 317 -14.58 16.57 -4.02
C LEU A 317 -15.67 16.42 -2.95
N ALA A 318 -16.91 16.13 -3.35
CA ALA A 318 -17.97 15.77 -2.42
C ALA A 318 -17.68 14.45 -1.69
N LEU A 319 -17.31 13.40 -2.43
CA LEU A 319 -16.88 12.12 -1.86
C LEU A 319 -15.69 12.30 -0.92
N TRP A 320 -14.68 13.03 -1.36
CA TRP A 320 -13.50 13.34 -0.57
C TRP A 320 -13.84 14.09 0.72
N SER A 321 -14.67 15.12 0.65
CA SER A 321 -15.06 15.94 1.81
C SER A 321 -15.90 15.16 2.83
N ILE A 322 -16.81 14.29 2.37
CA ILE A 322 -17.59 13.40 3.25
C ILE A 322 -16.65 12.42 3.96
N GLY A 323 -15.76 11.77 3.23
CA GLY A 323 -14.76 10.86 3.80
C GLY A 323 -13.72 11.52 4.69
N PHE A 324 -13.49 12.83 4.50
CA PHE A 324 -12.58 13.61 5.33
C PHE A 324 -13.02 13.65 6.81
N TYR A 325 -14.31 13.78 7.07
CA TYR A 325 -14.85 13.81 8.43
C TYR A 325 -15.19 12.43 8.98
N ASN A 326 -15.77 11.57 8.13
CA ASN A 326 -16.25 10.28 8.56
C ASN A 326 -16.14 9.22 7.46
N THR A 327 -15.24 8.27 7.65
CA THR A 327 -15.04 7.15 6.73
C THR A 327 -16.26 6.22 6.67
N GLU A 328 -17.02 6.08 7.76
CA GLU A 328 -18.22 5.23 7.81
C GLU A 328 -19.31 5.76 6.88
N ASP A 329 -19.44 7.08 6.75
CA ASP A 329 -20.39 7.72 5.84
C ASP A 329 -20.10 7.35 4.37
N ILE A 330 -18.83 7.34 3.98
CA ILE A 330 -18.42 6.87 2.64
C ILE A 330 -18.72 5.38 2.49
N GLN A 331 -18.40 4.57 3.49
CA GLN A 331 -18.65 3.13 3.46
C GLN A 331 -20.15 2.81 3.25
N ALA A 332 -21.04 3.60 3.82
CA ALA A 332 -22.49 3.46 3.62
C ALA A 332 -22.95 3.88 2.21
N LEU A 333 -22.34 4.90 1.63
CA LEU A 333 -22.69 5.43 0.31
C LEU A 333 -22.21 4.54 -0.86
N ILE A 334 -21.10 3.84 -0.69
CA ILE A 334 -20.47 3.06 -1.76
C ILE A 334 -21.42 2.01 -2.37
N PRO A 335 -22.06 1.10 -1.59
CA PRO A 335 -22.95 0.09 -2.17
C PRO A 335 -24.15 0.71 -2.89
N GLN A 336 -24.67 1.83 -2.39
CA GLN A 336 -25.77 2.54 -3.02
C GLN A 336 -25.37 3.10 -4.38
N ILE A 337 -24.20 3.78 -4.48
CA ILE A 337 -23.72 4.35 -5.75
C ILE A 337 -23.44 3.24 -6.76
N ILE A 338 -22.87 2.10 -6.34
CA ILE A 338 -22.58 0.98 -7.25
C ILE A 338 -23.87 0.39 -7.83
N LYS A 339 -24.90 0.21 -7.01
CA LYS A 339 -26.15 -0.47 -7.42
C LYS A 339 -27.12 0.43 -8.14
N GLU A 340 -27.23 1.69 -7.72
CA GLU A 340 -28.28 2.62 -8.14
C GLU A 340 -27.74 3.84 -8.87
N GLY A 341 -26.44 4.08 -8.82
CA GLY A 341 -25.80 5.25 -9.41
C GLY A 341 -25.78 5.24 -10.94
N ALA A 342 -25.72 6.41 -11.54
CA ALA A 342 -25.45 6.54 -12.96
C ALA A 342 -23.99 6.17 -13.25
N LYS A 343 -23.67 5.79 -14.49
CA LYS A 343 -22.34 5.38 -14.94
C LYS A 343 -21.24 6.35 -14.48
N TYR A 344 -21.40 7.66 -14.70
CA TYR A 344 -20.41 8.66 -14.30
C TYR A 344 -20.19 8.74 -12.78
N GLN A 345 -21.20 8.40 -11.98
CA GLN A 345 -21.07 8.35 -10.51
C GLN A 345 -20.23 7.15 -10.08
N VAL A 346 -20.47 6.00 -10.69
CA VAL A 346 -19.71 4.77 -10.40
C VAL A 346 -18.26 4.93 -10.86
N GLU A 347 -18.01 5.43 -12.06
CA GLU A 347 -16.66 5.71 -12.57
C GLU A 347 -15.90 6.70 -11.66
N THR A 348 -16.56 7.77 -11.21
CA THR A 348 -15.97 8.76 -10.29
C THR A 348 -15.69 8.17 -8.93
N LEU A 349 -16.60 7.36 -8.38
CA LEU A 349 -16.40 6.66 -7.12
C LEU A 349 -15.19 5.71 -7.18
N LEU A 350 -15.10 4.88 -8.22
CA LEU A 350 -13.98 3.95 -8.38
C LEU A 350 -12.66 4.69 -8.54
N TYR A 351 -12.66 5.81 -9.26
CA TYR A 351 -11.50 6.68 -9.36
C TYR A 351 -11.11 7.28 -8.00
N PHE A 352 -12.09 7.78 -7.23
CA PHE A 352 -11.88 8.29 -5.88
C PHE A 352 -11.25 7.22 -4.97
N LEU A 353 -11.77 6.00 -4.97
CA LEU A 353 -11.25 4.90 -4.17
C LEU A 353 -9.80 4.55 -4.56
N ARG A 354 -9.49 4.57 -5.85
CA ARG A 354 -8.14 4.36 -6.36
C ARG A 354 -7.18 5.46 -5.90
N CYS A 355 -7.60 6.70 -5.96
CA CYS A 355 -6.78 7.86 -5.62
C CYS A 355 -6.57 8.03 -4.12
N THR A 356 -7.57 7.73 -3.32
CA THR A 356 -7.54 7.88 -1.87
C THR A 356 -7.15 6.58 -1.16
N GLN A 357 -7.06 5.47 -1.90
CA GLN A 357 -6.71 4.15 -1.38
C GLN A 357 -7.47 3.78 -0.11
N TYR A 358 -8.78 3.91 -0.12
CA TYR A 358 -9.66 3.39 0.95
C TYR A 358 -9.48 1.88 1.04
N THR A 359 -8.55 1.46 1.86
CA THR A 359 -8.05 0.09 1.91
C THR A 359 -8.95 -0.85 2.68
N GLY A 360 -8.71 -2.14 2.47
CA GLY A 360 -9.57 -3.21 2.98
C GLY A 360 -10.91 -3.31 2.25
N MET A 361 -11.34 -2.24 1.57
CA MET A 361 -12.60 -2.19 0.85
C MET A 361 -12.45 -2.29 -0.66
N ASN A 362 -11.30 -1.90 -1.22
CA ASN A 362 -11.13 -1.75 -2.67
C ASN A 362 -11.42 -3.04 -3.44
N HIS A 363 -10.96 -4.19 -2.94
CA HIS A 363 -11.22 -5.46 -3.60
C HIS A 363 -12.70 -5.85 -3.48
N ARG A 364 -13.30 -5.76 -2.28
CA ARG A 364 -14.73 -6.06 -2.08
C ARG A 364 -15.61 -5.19 -2.96
N ILE A 365 -15.33 -3.89 -2.98
CA ILE A 365 -16.09 -2.91 -3.79
C ILE A 365 -15.94 -3.20 -5.27
N SER A 366 -14.73 -3.52 -5.74
CA SER A 366 -14.50 -3.84 -7.15
C SER A 366 -15.15 -5.15 -7.57
N LYS A 367 -15.27 -6.15 -6.68
CA LYS A 367 -16.07 -7.36 -6.91
C LYS A 367 -17.55 -6.99 -7.12
N GLU A 368 -18.15 -6.29 -6.13
CA GLU A 368 -19.56 -5.86 -6.19
C GLU A 368 -19.83 -5.02 -7.45
N ALA A 369 -18.90 -4.14 -7.82
CA ALA A 369 -19.02 -3.34 -9.03
C ALA A 369 -18.94 -4.20 -10.30
N LEU A 370 -18.08 -5.21 -10.37
CA LEU A 370 -17.98 -6.11 -11.52
C LEU A 370 -19.25 -6.94 -11.71
N GLU A 371 -19.86 -7.41 -10.63
CA GLU A 371 -21.14 -8.13 -10.69
C GLU A 371 -22.25 -7.30 -11.35
N VAL A 372 -22.30 -5.99 -11.06
CA VAL A 372 -23.35 -5.09 -11.58
C VAL A 372 -22.99 -4.54 -12.98
N TRP A 373 -21.71 -4.25 -13.23
CA TRP A 373 -21.27 -3.43 -14.36
C TRP A 373 -20.40 -4.16 -15.40
N HIS A 374 -20.28 -5.49 -15.34
CA HIS A 374 -19.47 -6.24 -16.32
C HIS A 374 -19.88 -6.03 -17.79
N ASN A 375 -21.12 -5.61 -18.06
CA ASN A 375 -21.60 -5.32 -19.41
C ASN A 375 -21.20 -3.92 -19.93
N GLU A 376 -20.56 -3.08 -19.10
CA GLU A 376 -20.17 -1.70 -19.44
C GLU A 376 -18.62 -1.56 -19.47
N PRO A 377 -17.97 -1.75 -20.63
CA PRO A 377 -16.50 -1.81 -20.72
C PRO A 377 -15.77 -0.60 -20.13
N SER A 378 -16.32 0.61 -20.23
CA SER A 378 -15.68 1.81 -19.66
C SER A 378 -15.72 1.83 -18.13
N VAL A 379 -16.75 1.26 -17.50
CA VAL A 379 -16.82 1.08 -16.06
C VAL A 379 -15.85 -0.02 -15.63
N VAL A 380 -15.75 -1.13 -16.38
CA VAL A 380 -14.78 -2.19 -16.14
C VAL A 380 -13.35 -1.65 -16.18
N ALA A 381 -13.04 -0.69 -17.05
CA ALA A 381 -11.75 -0.01 -17.07
C ALA A 381 -11.42 0.68 -15.73
N SER A 382 -12.43 1.18 -15.01
CA SER A 382 -12.26 1.74 -13.66
C SER A 382 -12.21 0.67 -12.57
N ILE A 383 -12.83 -0.49 -12.78
CA ILE A 383 -12.88 -1.60 -11.82
C ILE A 383 -11.55 -2.34 -11.75
N LEU A 384 -10.97 -2.74 -12.89
CA LEU A 384 -9.81 -3.63 -12.94
C LEU A 384 -8.57 -3.15 -12.20
N PRO A 385 -8.24 -1.83 -12.11
CA PRO A 385 -7.13 -1.37 -11.29
C PRO A 385 -7.29 -1.61 -9.79
N LEU A 386 -8.53 -1.76 -9.30
CA LEU A 386 -8.85 -2.06 -7.90
C LEU A 386 -9.06 -3.56 -7.67
N TYR A 387 -9.47 -4.28 -8.70
CA TYR A 387 -9.85 -5.69 -8.65
C TYR A 387 -8.61 -6.58 -8.57
N MET A 388 -8.52 -7.37 -7.49
CA MET A 388 -7.35 -8.23 -7.22
C MET A 388 -6.03 -7.46 -7.36
N ASN A 389 -5.98 -6.26 -6.77
CA ASN A 389 -4.75 -5.47 -6.72
C ASN A 389 -3.76 -6.12 -5.74
N GLY A 390 -2.47 -6.05 -6.05
CA GLY A 390 -1.40 -6.63 -5.22
C GLY A 390 -0.99 -8.05 -5.62
N ILE A 391 -1.68 -8.69 -6.57
CA ILE A 391 -1.25 -9.97 -7.15
C ILE A 391 -0.32 -9.69 -8.33
N TYR A 392 0.83 -10.34 -8.35
CA TYR A 392 1.82 -10.22 -9.42
C TYR A 392 2.19 -11.58 -9.99
N LEU A 393 1.97 -11.76 -11.27
CA LEU A 393 2.37 -12.93 -12.03
C LEU A 393 3.74 -12.65 -12.67
N SER A 394 4.81 -12.80 -11.89
CA SER A 394 6.17 -12.50 -12.35
C SER A 394 7.14 -13.61 -11.94
N ARG A 395 7.99 -14.02 -12.90
CA ARG A 395 9.08 -14.98 -12.66
C ARG A 395 10.16 -14.47 -11.69
N TYR A 396 10.19 -13.18 -11.42
CA TYR A 396 11.19 -12.55 -10.54
C TYR A 396 10.73 -12.43 -9.08
N GLY A 397 9.51 -12.88 -8.76
CA GLY A 397 8.99 -12.87 -7.40
C GLY A 397 9.22 -14.21 -6.69
N ASN A 398 9.56 -14.19 -5.40
CA ASN A 398 9.66 -15.40 -4.55
C ASN A 398 8.28 -15.95 -4.17
N TYR A 399 7.35 -16.02 -5.10
CA TYR A 399 6.00 -16.51 -4.84
C TYR A 399 5.97 -18.05 -4.95
N GLN A 400 6.44 -18.72 -3.88
CA GLN A 400 6.28 -20.18 -3.78
C GLN A 400 4.83 -20.60 -3.49
N GLU A 401 4.06 -19.71 -2.86
CA GLU A 401 2.64 -19.91 -2.60
C GLU A 401 1.84 -18.87 -3.39
N GLY A 402 0.88 -19.33 -4.21
CA GLY A 402 -0.02 -18.48 -4.95
C GLY A 402 -0.95 -17.69 -4.02
N PRO A 403 -1.69 -16.68 -4.55
CA PRO A 403 -2.66 -15.95 -3.76
C PRO A 403 -3.73 -16.92 -3.25
N GLN A 404 -4.08 -16.76 -1.95
CA GLN A 404 -5.09 -17.62 -1.35
C GLN A 404 -6.48 -17.19 -1.78
N LEU A 405 -7.35 -18.17 -2.07
CA LEU A 405 -8.73 -17.90 -2.49
C LEU A 405 -9.48 -17.02 -1.47
N ILE A 406 -9.33 -17.34 -0.19
CA ILE A 406 -10.04 -16.67 0.92
C ILE A 406 -9.71 -15.18 1.05
N ASP A 407 -8.59 -14.73 0.54
CA ASP A 407 -8.20 -13.32 0.57
C ASP A 407 -9.01 -12.49 -0.44
N TYR A 408 -9.62 -13.15 -1.44
CA TYR A 408 -10.29 -12.49 -2.55
C TYR A 408 -11.74 -12.93 -2.75
N PHE A 409 -12.08 -14.17 -2.45
CA PHE A 409 -13.40 -14.74 -2.67
C PHE A 409 -13.85 -15.56 -1.48
N GLU A 410 -15.13 -15.48 -1.15
CA GLU A 410 -15.72 -16.26 -0.05
C GLU A 410 -15.85 -17.74 -0.42
N THR A 411 -16.14 -18.03 -1.70
CA THR A 411 -16.33 -19.39 -2.21
C THR A 411 -15.70 -19.60 -3.58
N LYS A 412 -15.49 -20.87 -3.95
CA LYS A 412 -15.02 -21.24 -5.30
C LYS A 412 -16.05 -20.87 -6.37
N GLU A 413 -17.31 -21.02 -6.08
CA GLU A 413 -18.43 -20.71 -6.98
C GLU A 413 -18.47 -19.21 -7.29
N GLU A 414 -18.17 -18.36 -6.30
CA GLU A 414 -18.03 -16.92 -6.50
C GLU A 414 -16.86 -16.63 -7.47
N ALA A 415 -15.70 -17.21 -7.24
CA ALA A 415 -14.53 -17.03 -8.11
C ALA A 415 -14.78 -17.49 -9.55
N VAL A 416 -15.45 -18.65 -9.74
CA VAL A 416 -15.85 -19.14 -11.06
C VAL A 416 -16.83 -18.19 -11.74
N ARG A 417 -17.81 -17.66 -11.02
CA ARG A 417 -18.77 -16.67 -11.55
C ARG A 417 -18.04 -15.40 -12.02
N HIS A 418 -17.06 -14.94 -11.26
CA HIS A 418 -16.24 -13.79 -11.66
C HIS A 418 -15.34 -14.07 -12.88
N TYR A 419 -14.83 -15.30 -13.01
CA TYR A 419 -14.14 -15.74 -14.21
C TYR A 419 -15.05 -15.63 -15.44
N GLU A 420 -16.30 -16.08 -15.35
CA GLU A 420 -17.26 -15.97 -16.44
C GLU A 420 -17.65 -14.52 -16.76
N TYR A 421 -17.78 -13.63 -15.76
CA TYR A 421 -17.98 -12.20 -16.03
C TYR A 421 -16.80 -11.61 -16.82
N LEU A 422 -15.58 -11.88 -16.43
CA LEU A 422 -14.39 -11.43 -17.15
C LEU A 422 -14.33 -11.98 -18.58
N LYS A 423 -14.71 -13.23 -18.77
CA LYS A 423 -14.80 -13.87 -20.08
C LYS A 423 -15.85 -13.19 -20.98
N GLN A 424 -17.01 -12.83 -20.43
CA GLN A 424 -18.03 -12.04 -21.13
C GLN A 424 -17.50 -10.65 -21.53
N VAL A 425 -16.81 -9.97 -20.62
CA VAL A 425 -16.15 -8.68 -20.92
C VAL A 425 -15.15 -8.86 -22.07
N TYR A 426 -14.29 -9.86 -22.01
CA TYR A 426 -13.30 -10.16 -23.07
C TYR A 426 -13.96 -10.34 -24.44
N GLN A 427 -15.10 -11.04 -24.48
CA GLN A 427 -15.86 -11.30 -25.72
C GLN A 427 -16.56 -10.05 -26.25
N SER A 428 -16.96 -9.14 -25.35
CA SER A 428 -17.68 -7.91 -25.71
C SER A 428 -16.79 -6.80 -26.25
N ILE A 429 -15.47 -6.80 -25.96
CA ILE A 429 -14.56 -5.75 -26.37
C ILE A 429 -13.78 -6.11 -27.63
N SER A 430 -13.53 -5.09 -28.45
CA SER A 430 -12.67 -5.20 -29.64
C SER A 430 -11.19 -5.23 -29.25
N ALA A 431 -10.39 -6.02 -29.97
CA ALA A 431 -8.93 -6.00 -29.82
C ALA A 431 -8.27 -4.69 -30.27
N LYS A 432 -8.98 -3.86 -31.02
CA LYS A 432 -8.47 -2.60 -31.62
C LYS A 432 -9.00 -1.34 -30.93
N GLU A 433 -10.04 -1.46 -30.12
CA GLU A 433 -10.67 -0.36 -29.42
C GLU A 433 -10.10 -0.27 -28.01
N THR A 434 -9.92 0.97 -27.57
CA THR A 434 -9.53 1.29 -26.21
C THR A 434 -10.74 1.82 -25.49
N TYR A 435 -11.12 1.18 -24.41
CA TYR A 435 -12.20 1.60 -23.54
C TYR A 435 -11.61 2.34 -22.36
N SER A 436 -12.07 3.55 -22.12
CA SER A 436 -11.66 4.34 -20.96
C SER A 436 -12.90 4.95 -20.30
N PRO A 437 -12.90 5.08 -18.95
CA PRO A 437 -13.95 5.81 -18.27
C PRO A 437 -13.87 7.29 -18.60
N TYR A 438 -14.97 8.00 -18.39
CA TYR A 438 -14.96 9.46 -18.41
C TYR A 438 -14.24 9.98 -17.16
N ILE A 439 -12.92 10.12 -17.26
CA ILE A 439 -12.10 10.65 -16.19
C ILE A 439 -11.79 12.12 -16.47
N PHE A 440 -12.11 12.97 -15.52
CA PHE A 440 -11.83 14.40 -15.57
C PHE A 440 -10.38 14.73 -15.17
N PHE A 441 -9.65 13.80 -14.58
CA PHE A 441 -8.23 13.86 -14.33
C PHE A 441 -7.48 12.90 -15.27
N TRP A 442 -6.24 13.16 -15.53
CA TRP A 442 -5.38 12.69 -16.62
C TRP A 442 -4.86 11.24 -16.53
N GLU A 443 -5.14 10.51 -15.47
CA GLU A 443 -4.87 9.08 -15.46
C GLU A 443 -6.03 8.32 -16.09
N SER A 444 -5.89 8.04 -17.37
CA SER A 444 -6.79 7.12 -18.05
C SER A 444 -6.53 5.69 -17.59
N ALA A 445 -7.53 5.07 -17.01
CA ALA A 445 -7.57 3.62 -16.96
C ALA A 445 -7.99 3.14 -18.34
N PHE A 446 -7.13 2.39 -19.01
CA PHE A 446 -7.45 1.77 -20.30
C PHE A 446 -7.81 0.31 -20.06
N LEU A 447 -8.88 -0.15 -20.68
CA LEU A 447 -9.24 -1.56 -20.68
C LEU A 447 -8.68 -2.22 -21.93
N THR A 448 -7.81 -3.19 -21.75
CA THR A 448 -7.32 -4.04 -22.82
C THR A 448 -7.74 -5.50 -22.59
N ARG A 449 -7.71 -6.30 -23.64
CA ARG A 449 -7.92 -7.75 -23.51
C ARG A 449 -6.89 -8.40 -22.60
N SER A 450 -5.64 -7.91 -22.62
CA SER A 450 -4.57 -8.40 -21.74
C SER A 450 -4.90 -8.20 -20.26
N ASP A 451 -5.45 -7.04 -19.89
CA ASP A 451 -5.82 -6.76 -18.48
C ASP A 451 -6.90 -7.73 -17.98
N ILE A 452 -7.87 -8.06 -18.84
CA ILE A 452 -8.94 -8.99 -18.49
C ILE A 452 -8.38 -10.41 -18.32
N VAL A 453 -7.58 -10.87 -19.28
CA VAL A 453 -6.97 -12.21 -19.23
C VAL A 453 -6.05 -12.35 -18.03
N LEU A 454 -5.36 -11.28 -17.62
CA LEU A 454 -4.55 -11.29 -16.41
C LEU A 454 -5.40 -11.57 -15.15
N LYS A 455 -6.57 -10.95 -15.03
CA LYS A 455 -7.46 -11.21 -13.89
C LYS A 455 -8.07 -12.63 -13.95
N MET A 456 -8.39 -13.13 -15.13
CA MET A 456 -8.79 -14.53 -15.32
C MET A 456 -7.66 -15.48 -14.89
N ALA A 457 -6.41 -15.18 -15.25
CA ALA A 457 -5.24 -15.95 -14.86
C ALA A 457 -5.04 -16.02 -13.34
N TYR A 458 -5.27 -14.91 -12.62
CA TYR A 458 -5.21 -14.89 -11.16
C TYR A 458 -6.27 -15.82 -10.54
N ILE A 459 -7.49 -15.84 -11.07
CA ILE A 459 -8.56 -16.72 -10.58
C ILE A 459 -8.19 -18.19 -10.80
N THR A 460 -7.69 -18.56 -11.98
CA THR A 460 -7.28 -19.95 -12.25
C THR A 460 -6.10 -20.39 -11.39
N TRP A 461 -5.22 -19.45 -11.03
CA TRP A 461 -4.11 -19.72 -10.13
C TRP A 461 -4.62 -20.05 -8.71
N MET A 462 -5.52 -19.22 -8.15
CA MET A 462 -6.11 -19.44 -6.82
C MET A 462 -6.92 -20.72 -6.71
N LEU A 463 -7.69 -21.03 -7.76
CA LEU A 463 -8.59 -22.19 -7.73
C LEU A 463 -7.90 -23.53 -7.91
N HIS A 464 -6.71 -23.55 -8.52
CA HIS A 464 -6.02 -24.79 -8.94
C HIS A 464 -6.91 -25.73 -9.77
N ASP A 465 -7.87 -25.17 -10.52
CA ASP A 465 -8.83 -25.93 -11.32
C ASP A 465 -8.30 -26.19 -12.72
N SER A 466 -8.14 -27.45 -13.08
CA SER A 466 -7.56 -27.86 -14.37
C SER A 466 -8.45 -27.48 -15.56
N ALA A 467 -9.77 -27.57 -15.42
CA ALA A 467 -10.70 -27.26 -16.52
C ALA A 467 -10.71 -25.75 -16.82
N LEU A 468 -10.65 -24.90 -15.80
CA LEU A 468 -10.52 -23.45 -16.01
C LEU A 468 -9.17 -23.06 -16.59
N ARG A 469 -8.07 -23.77 -16.22
CA ARG A 469 -6.75 -23.57 -16.84
C ARG A 469 -6.77 -23.96 -18.31
N ASP A 470 -7.46 -25.04 -18.65
CA ASP A 470 -7.66 -25.49 -20.04
C ASP A 470 -8.41 -24.42 -20.86
N ASP A 471 -9.52 -23.90 -20.34
CA ASP A 471 -10.27 -22.81 -20.98
C ASP A 471 -9.40 -21.56 -21.16
N LEU A 472 -8.61 -21.21 -20.15
CA LEU A 472 -7.74 -20.03 -20.20
C LEU A 472 -6.63 -20.13 -21.26
N CYS A 473 -6.14 -21.33 -21.60
CA CYS A 473 -5.10 -21.52 -22.61
C CYS A 473 -5.43 -20.85 -23.96
N ALA A 474 -6.72 -20.79 -24.32
CA ALA A 474 -7.16 -20.11 -25.55
C ALA A 474 -6.97 -18.58 -25.52
N TYR A 475 -6.91 -17.98 -24.35
CA TYR A 475 -6.80 -16.54 -24.13
C TYR A 475 -5.38 -16.08 -23.81
N LEU A 476 -4.51 -16.97 -23.31
CA LEU A 476 -3.13 -16.65 -22.91
C LEU A 476 -2.29 -15.94 -23.99
N PRO A 477 -2.45 -16.20 -25.28
CA PRO A 477 -1.72 -15.45 -26.33
C PRO A 477 -1.98 -13.94 -26.31
N THR A 478 -3.06 -13.51 -25.67
CA THR A 478 -3.41 -12.07 -25.50
C THR A 478 -2.65 -11.42 -24.34
N LEU A 479 -2.12 -12.18 -23.39
CA LEU A 479 -1.32 -11.65 -22.29
C LEU A 479 -0.01 -11.03 -22.80
N GLU A 480 0.44 -9.99 -22.11
CA GLU A 480 1.80 -9.48 -22.29
C GLU A 480 2.83 -10.59 -22.03
N THR A 481 3.93 -10.53 -22.78
CA THR A 481 4.90 -11.63 -22.87
C THR A 481 5.49 -12.02 -21.51
N TYR A 482 5.80 -11.06 -20.64
CA TYR A 482 6.37 -11.34 -19.32
C TYR A 482 5.35 -11.97 -18.36
N MET A 483 4.06 -11.58 -18.45
CA MET A 483 2.98 -12.19 -17.67
C MET A 483 2.67 -13.62 -18.16
N ARG A 484 2.69 -13.82 -19.48
CA ARG A 484 2.49 -15.14 -20.07
C ARG A 484 3.61 -16.11 -19.68
N ALA A 485 4.87 -15.64 -19.70
CA ALA A 485 6.00 -16.39 -19.20
C ALA A 485 5.82 -16.76 -17.72
N GLY A 486 5.41 -15.78 -16.88
CA GLY A 486 5.12 -16.02 -15.46
C GLY A 486 4.01 -17.05 -15.26
N TYR A 487 2.94 -16.99 -16.05
CA TYR A 487 1.85 -17.97 -15.96
C TYR A 487 2.31 -19.40 -16.29
N ILE A 488 3.09 -19.56 -17.36
CA ILE A 488 3.65 -20.85 -17.73
C ILE A 488 4.54 -21.41 -16.62
N GLY A 489 5.49 -20.60 -16.13
CA GLY A 489 6.48 -21.05 -15.14
C GLY A 489 5.92 -21.29 -13.74
N ILE A 490 4.83 -20.61 -13.37
CA ILE A 490 4.24 -20.67 -12.02
C ILE A 490 2.99 -21.54 -11.98
N VAL A 491 2.05 -21.33 -12.92
CA VAL A 491 0.70 -21.91 -12.83
C VAL A 491 0.58 -23.20 -13.65
N LEU A 492 1.27 -23.27 -14.81
CA LEU A 492 1.34 -24.47 -15.64
C LEU A 492 2.57 -25.34 -15.34
N ASN A 493 3.14 -25.23 -14.17
CA ASN A 493 4.29 -26.03 -13.75
C ASN A 493 3.99 -26.84 -12.47
N PRO A 494 3.74 -28.17 -12.60
CA PRO A 494 3.57 -28.91 -13.84
C PRO A 494 2.18 -28.70 -14.47
N PRO A 495 2.02 -28.89 -15.79
CA PRO A 495 0.71 -28.94 -16.44
C PRO A 495 -0.09 -30.13 -15.94
N THR A 496 -1.41 -29.97 -15.82
CA THR A 496 -2.31 -30.96 -15.21
C THR A 496 -3.26 -31.64 -16.24
N SER A 497 -3.15 -31.23 -17.50
CA SER A 497 -3.94 -31.80 -18.62
C SER A 497 -3.13 -31.84 -19.91
N GLN A 498 -3.56 -32.67 -20.86
CA GLN A 498 -2.97 -32.73 -22.19
C GLN A 498 -3.03 -31.38 -22.93
N LEU A 499 -4.11 -30.61 -22.76
CA LEU A 499 -4.26 -29.31 -23.41
C LEU A 499 -3.23 -28.30 -22.88
N GLN A 500 -2.98 -28.29 -21.57
CA GLN A 500 -1.95 -27.48 -20.96
C GLN A 500 -0.55 -27.88 -21.42
N GLU A 501 -0.25 -29.20 -21.49
CA GLU A 501 1.00 -29.72 -22.04
C GLU A 501 1.21 -29.24 -23.49
N GLU A 502 0.18 -29.34 -24.32
CA GLU A 502 0.23 -28.88 -25.71
C GLU A 502 0.47 -27.36 -25.79
N TYR A 503 -0.17 -26.59 -24.95
CA TYR A 503 0.05 -25.14 -24.89
C TYR A 503 1.51 -24.80 -24.50
N VAL A 504 2.05 -25.45 -23.47
CA VAL A 504 3.45 -25.27 -23.06
C VAL A 504 4.41 -25.69 -24.17
N LEU A 505 4.12 -26.81 -24.84
CA LEU A 505 4.93 -27.29 -25.95
C LEU A 505 4.94 -26.30 -27.14
N GLN A 506 3.79 -25.75 -27.51
CA GLN A 506 3.69 -24.70 -28.55
C GLN A 506 4.45 -23.44 -28.16
N SER A 507 4.53 -23.14 -26.86
CA SER A 507 5.23 -21.96 -26.31
C SER A 507 6.76 -22.03 -26.50
N LEU A 508 7.35 -23.20 -26.80
CA LEU A 508 8.76 -23.32 -27.23
C LEU A 508 9.04 -22.59 -28.55
N GLY A 509 8.01 -22.37 -29.38
CA GLY A 509 8.08 -21.60 -30.62
C GLY A 509 7.68 -20.13 -30.48
N ASP A 510 7.44 -19.62 -29.29
CA ASP A 510 7.01 -18.25 -29.07
C ASP A 510 8.07 -17.24 -29.56
N ARG A 511 7.61 -16.03 -29.93
CA ARG A 511 8.51 -14.94 -30.35
C ARG A 511 9.34 -14.41 -29.18
N SER A 512 8.82 -14.45 -27.96
CA SER A 512 9.51 -14.00 -26.75
C SER A 512 10.46 -15.05 -26.21
N VAL A 513 11.70 -14.64 -25.93
CA VAL A 513 12.70 -15.46 -25.26
C VAL A 513 12.21 -15.91 -23.88
N ASP A 514 11.62 -14.99 -23.12
CA ASP A 514 11.13 -15.26 -21.77
C ASP A 514 10.08 -16.40 -21.75
N VAL A 515 9.17 -16.38 -22.72
CA VAL A 515 8.13 -17.42 -22.85
C VAL A 515 8.74 -18.77 -23.22
N ARG A 516 9.70 -18.78 -24.17
CA ARG A 516 10.40 -20.02 -24.57
C ARG A 516 11.19 -20.62 -23.42
N ASP A 517 11.89 -19.80 -22.65
CA ASP A 517 12.69 -20.23 -21.50
C ASP A 517 11.85 -20.88 -20.42
N GLU A 518 10.70 -20.28 -20.07
CA GLU A 518 9.82 -20.87 -19.07
C GLU A 518 9.17 -22.17 -19.59
N ALA A 519 8.74 -22.20 -20.85
CA ALA A 519 8.23 -23.43 -21.47
C ALA A 519 9.30 -24.54 -21.48
N TYR A 520 10.56 -24.21 -21.81
CA TYR A 520 11.67 -25.15 -21.75
C TYR A 520 11.90 -25.71 -20.34
N LYS A 521 11.88 -24.86 -19.32
CA LYS A 521 12.04 -25.28 -17.92
C LYS A 521 10.96 -26.28 -17.53
N VAL A 522 9.69 -25.94 -17.76
CA VAL A 522 8.55 -26.80 -17.44
C VAL A 522 8.69 -28.16 -18.12
N LEU A 523 8.95 -28.20 -19.44
CA LEU A 523 9.07 -29.43 -20.20
C LEU A 523 10.34 -30.24 -19.89
N SER A 524 11.38 -29.56 -19.35
CA SER A 524 12.64 -30.22 -18.98
C SER A 524 12.48 -31.22 -17.83
N ASP A 525 11.45 -31.06 -17.01
CA ASP A 525 11.16 -31.90 -15.87
C ASP A 525 10.08 -32.96 -16.19
N MET A 526 9.64 -33.03 -17.48
CA MET A 526 8.61 -33.93 -17.94
C MET A 526 9.17 -35.02 -18.86
N THR A 527 8.48 -36.16 -18.89
CA THR A 527 8.66 -37.19 -19.94
C THR A 527 7.66 -36.91 -21.05
N LEU A 528 8.14 -36.57 -22.22
CA LEU A 528 7.30 -36.24 -23.37
C LEU A 528 6.76 -37.51 -24.05
N SER A 529 5.58 -37.45 -24.64
CA SER A 529 5.05 -38.53 -25.47
C SER A 529 5.80 -38.58 -26.80
N PRO A 530 5.72 -39.74 -27.55
CA PRO A 530 6.31 -39.83 -28.88
C PRO A 530 5.81 -38.75 -29.85
N GLU A 531 4.54 -38.36 -29.76
CA GLU A 531 3.92 -37.32 -30.58
C GLU A 531 4.46 -35.92 -30.18
N GLN A 532 4.67 -35.68 -28.90
CA GLN A 532 5.27 -34.44 -28.40
C GLN A 532 6.74 -34.32 -28.84
N ASN A 533 7.50 -35.42 -28.83
CA ASN A 533 8.86 -35.45 -29.35
C ASN A 533 8.94 -35.06 -30.83
N LEU A 534 7.99 -35.48 -31.67
CA LEU A 534 7.91 -35.05 -33.07
C LEU A 534 7.76 -33.51 -33.18
N LYS A 535 6.94 -32.91 -32.35
CA LYS A 535 6.78 -31.45 -32.33
C LYS A 535 8.07 -30.74 -31.88
N VAL A 536 8.82 -31.29 -30.92
CA VAL A 536 10.13 -30.78 -30.51
C VAL A 536 11.15 -30.91 -31.63
N GLU A 537 11.17 -32.03 -32.38
CA GLU A 537 12.03 -32.24 -33.53
C GLU A 537 11.79 -31.20 -34.66
N GLU A 538 10.56 -30.72 -34.85
CA GLU A 538 10.25 -29.66 -35.80
C GLU A 538 10.97 -28.34 -35.47
N LEU A 539 11.24 -28.05 -34.19
CA LEU A 539 11.95 -26.84 -33.75
C LEU A 539 13.40 -26.81 -34.25
N LEU A 540 13.99 -27.97 -34.58
CA LEU A 540 15.35 -28.05 -35.14
C LEU A 540 15.47 -27.37 -36.52
N ARG A 541 14.34 -27.19 -37.22
CA ARG A 541 14.28 -26.51 -38.54
C ARG A 541 14.31 -24.97 -38.43
N PHE A 542 14.12 -24.43 -37.25
CA PHE A 542 14.13 -22.97 -37.07
C PHE A 542 15.55 -22.39 -37.18
N LYS A 543 15.68 -21.14 -37.62
CA LYS A 543 16.95 -20.44 -37.78
C LYS A 543 17.63 -20.07 -36.46
N TYR A 544 16.87 -19.92 -35.38
CA TYR A 544 17.36 -19.49 -34.08
C TYR A 544 18.13 -20.63 -33.39
N SER A 545 19.42 -20.38 -33.10
CA SER A 545 20.31 -21.39 -32.49
C SER A 545 19.83 -21.81 -31.09
N GLU A 546 19.30 -20.89 -30.32
CA GLU A 546 18.76 -21.12 -28.97
C GLU A 546 17.60 -22.15 -29.00
N MET A 547 16.61 -21.96 -29.89
CA MET A 547 15.50 -22.90 -30.03
C MET A 547 15.96 -24.28 -30.37
N ARG A 548 16.96 -24.40 -31.26
CA ARG A 548 17.55 -25.71 -31.63
C ARG A 548 18.28 -26.34 -30.45
N ILE A 549 19.04 -25.57 -29.69
CA ILE A 549 19.75 -26.07 -28.50
C ILE A 549 18.76 -26.58 -27.47
N ASN A 550 17.71 -25.81 -27.19
CA ASN A 550 16.66 -26.18 -26.25
C ASN A 550 15.94 -27.46 -26.72
N ALA A 551 15.61 -27.56 -28.00
CA ALA A 551 15.01 -28.77 -28.58
C ALA A 551 15.94 -30.01 -28.43
N ILE A 552 17.23 -29.86 -28.76
CA ILE A 552 18.20 -30.95 -28.56
C ILE A 552 18.27 -31.38 -27.09
N ASN A 553 18.38 -30.40 -26.18
CA ASN A 553 18.49 -30.70 -24.77
C ASN A 553 17.23 -31.39 -24.21
N LEU A 554 16.03 -31.02 -24.70
CA LEU A 554 14.78 -31.71 -24.33
C LEU A 554 14.77 -33.16 -24.83
N LEU A 555 15.13 -33.38 -26.09
CA LEU A 555 15.20 -34.72 -26.66
C LEU A 555 16.24 -35.60 -25.95
N MET A 556 17.38 -35.03 -25.57
CA MET A 556 18.43 -35.75 -24.83
C MET A 556 18.01 -36.16 -23.42
N LYS A 557 17.06 -35.50 -22.83
CA LYS A 557 16.50 -35.85 -21.51
C LYS A 557 15.46 -36.95 -21.56
N GLN A 558 14.95 -37.31 -22.76
CA GLN A 558 13.93 -38.31 -22.91
C GLN A 558 14.48 -39.74 -22.69
N PRO A 559 13.62 -40.75 -22.43
CA PRO A 559 14.02 -42.15 -22.33
C PRO A 559 14.81 -42.61 -23.54
N LYS A 560 15.80 -43.49 -23.32
CA LYS A 560 16.75 -43.95 -24.36
C LYS A 560 16.09 -44.46 -25.65
N GLU A 561 14.96 -45.12 -25.52
CA GLU A 561 14.20 -45.67 -26.68
C GLU A 561 13.63 -44.52 -27.52
N GLN A 562 12.99 -43.54 -26.88
CA GLN A 562 12.45 -42.35 -27.54
C GLN A 562 13.54 -41.49 -28.18
N LEU A 563 14.67 -41.31 -27.50
CA LEU A 563 15.84 -40.62 -28.06
C LEU A 563 16.38 -41.35 -29.29
N ALA A 564 16.49 -42.69 -29.24
CA ALA A 564 16.94 -43.49 -30.39
C ALA A 564 15.99 -43.34 -31.59
N ASP A 565 14.66 -43.30 -31.34
CA ASP A 565 13.68 -43.08 -32.39
C ASP A 565 13.78 -41.66 -32.98
N SER A 566 13.99 -40.63 -32.15
CA SER A 566 14.24 -39.28 -32.63
C SER A 566 15.50 -39.20 -33.50
N ILE A 567 16.60 -39.82 -33.06
CA ILE A 567 17.85 -39.88 -33.84
C ILE A 567 17.63 -40.55 -35.20
N ARG A 568 16.90 -41.68 -35.25
CA ARG A 568 16.60 -42.39 -36.53
C ARG A 568 15.77 -41.52 -37.48
N ARG A 569 14.88 -40.67 -36.98
CA ARG A 569 14.06 -39.76 -37.81
C ARG A 569 14.83 -38.57 -38.32
N LEU A 570 15.85 -38.13 -37.58
CA LEU A 570 16.63 -36.94 -37.89
C LEU A 570 17.86 -37.19 -38.75
N LEU A 571 18.35 -38.46 -38.81
CA LEU A 571 19.41 -38.95 -39.70
C LEU A 571 18.86 -39.44 -41.01
#